data_b411c404135cd5df45fc8ece847f6db2
#
_entry.id   b411c404135cd5df45fc8ece847f6db2
#
_cell.length_a   1.000
_cell.length_b   1.000
_cell.length_c   1.000
_cell.angle_alpha   90.00
_cell.angle_beta   90.00
_cell.angle_gamma   90.00
#
_symmetry.space_group_name_H-M   'P 1'
#
loop_
_entity.id
_entity.type
_entity.pdbx_description
1 polymer ?
#
loop_
_entity_poly.entity_id
_entity_poly.type
_entity_poly.pdbx_seq_one_letter_code
_entity_poly.pdbx_strand_id
1 'polypeptide(L)'
;MDIWSVGHGARPLDEFVAILREADIEALADVRLLPGSRRHPHFGAASLEVSLREVGVAYLHLPELGGRREPRADSPHRALRVAAFRGYADHMSSEEFANGYERLTSLAGQSRTALGCAETLWWRCHRRLIADRLTVDGWSVTHLFAPGKSERHVLPDAARTLDGHLVYDAGTLPLPT
;
A
#
# COMPACT_ATOMS: atom_id res chain seq x y z
N MET A 1 -2.64 12.62 -10.50
CA MET A 1 -1.35 11.88 -10.48
C MET A 1 -1.65 10.40 -10.33
N ASP A 2 -0.84 9.53 -10.93
CA ASP A 2 -1.08 8.08 -10.95
C ASP A 2 -0.06 7.36 -10.07
N ILE A 3 -0.51 6.31 -9.39
CA ILE A 3 0.33 5.41 -8.59
C ILE A 3 -0.19 3.98 -8.72
N TRP A 4 0.71 3.01 -8.64
CA TRP A 4 0.35 1.61 -8.80
C TRP A 4 0.51 0.84 -7.49
N SER A 5 -0.02 -0.37 -7.45
CA SER A 5 0.11 -1.28 -6.31
C SER A 5 0.27 -2.71 -6.82
N VAL A 6 1.22 -3.44 -6.27
CA VAL A 6 1.55 -4.80 -6.68
C VAL A 6 1.84 -5.68 -5.47
N GLY A 7 1.49 -6.96 -5.56
CA GLY A 7 1.87 -7.96 -4.56
C GLY A 7 2.72 -9.05 -5.19
N HIS A 8 3.84 -9.42 -4.54
CA HIS A 8 4.70 -10.45 -5.11
C HIS A 8 4.15 -11.88 -4.92
N GLY A 9 3.37 -12.14 -3.85
CA GLY A 9 2.83 -13.46 -3.57
C GLY A 9 3.92 -14.53 -3.48
N ALA A 10 3.64 -15.67 -4.12
CA ALA A 10 4.58 -16.79 -4.27
C ALA A 10 5.14 -16.91 -5.70
N ARG A 11 4.98 -15.86 -6.52
CA ARG A 11 5.40 -15.87 -7.92
C ARG A 11 6.92 -15.87 -8.08
N PRO A 12 7.45 -16.33 -9.20
CA PRO A 12 8.85 -16.14 -9.56
C PRO A 12 9.21 -14.65 -9.69
N LEU A 13 10.49 -14.32 -9.48
CA LEU A 13 10.95 -12.93 -9.55
C LEU A 13 10.82 -12.34 -10.95
N ASP A 14 11.07 -13.12 -11.99
CA ASP A 14 10.95 -12.71 -13.40
C ASP A 14 9.51 -12.33 -13.77
N GLU A 15 8.52 -13.09 -13.26
CA GLU A 15 7.10 -12.73 -13.43
C GLU A 15 6.79 -11.39 -12.71
N PHE A 16 7.30 -11.20 -11.51
CA PHE A 16 7.13 -9.94 -10.77
C PHE A 16 7.73 -8.76 -11.52
N VAL A 17 8.94 -8.92 -12.03
CA VAL A 17 9.62 -7.90 -12.84
C VAL A 17 8.88 -7.62 -14.14
N ALA A 18 8.33 -8.65 -14.79
CA ALA A 18 7.53 -8.48 -16.02
C ALA A 18 6.31 -7.59 -15.78
N ILE A 19 5.61 -7.76 -14.64
CA ILE A 19 4.47 -6.90 -14.26
C ILE A 19 4.90 -5.44 -14.13
N LEU A 20 6.04 -5.19 -13.46
CA LEU A 20 6.56 -3.83 -13.27
C LEU A 20 6.94 -3.17 -14.59
N ARG A 21 7.63 -3.92 -15.47
CA ARG A 21 8.06 -3.44 -16.78
C ARG A 21 6.88 -3.11 -17.71
N GLU A 22 5.85 -3.97 -17.74
CA GLU A 22 4.67 -3.72 -18.58
C GLU A 22 3.91 -2.45 -18.16
N ALA A 23 3.93 -2.13 -16.86
CA ALA A 23 3.33 -0.91 -16.33
C ALA A 23 4.28 0.29 -16.35
N ASP A 24 5.47 0.16 -16.96
CA ASP A 24 6.53 1.17 -16.99
C ASP A 24 6.88 1.71 -15.59
N ILE A 25 6.92 0.83 -14.58
CA ILE A 25 7.24 1.23 -13.21
C ILE A 25 8.73 1.53 -13.10
N GLU A 26 9.03 2.74 -12.64
CA GLU A 26 10.38 3.27 -12.42
C GLU A 26 10.87 3.11 -10.98
N ALA A 27 9.92 3.01 -10.02
CA ALA A 27 10.26 2.85 -8.60
C ALA A 27 9.29 1.89 -7.89
N LEU A 28 9.82 1.05 -7.01
CA LEU A 28 9.05 0.21 -6.09
C LEU A 28 9.19 0.76 -4.66
N ALA A 29 8.09 1.21 -4.08
CA ALA A 29 7.97 1.54 -2.67
C ALA A 29 7.54 0.29 -1.88
N ASP A 30 8.47 -0.38 -1.23
CA ASP A 30 8.20 -1.58 -0.43
C ASP A 30 7.60 -1.20 0.92
N VAL A 31 6.30 -1.41 1.07
CA VAL A 31 5.52 -1.09 2.28
C VAL A 31 5.40 -2.28 3.24
N ARG A 32 6.27 -3.26 3.18
CA ARG A 32 6.34 -4.35 4.16
C ARG A 32 7.06 -3.88 5.42
N LEU A 33 6.53 -4.22 6.58
CA LEU A 33 7.20 -3.92 7.85
C LEU A 33 8.57 -4.64 7.93
N LEU A 34 8.60 -5.91 7.56
CA LEU A 34 9.79 -6.76 7.57
C LEU A 34 9.90 -7.52 6.23
N PRO A 35 10.62 -6.97 5.23
CA PRO A 35 10.80 -7.60 3.93
C PRO A 35 11.85 -8.72 3.97
N GLY A 36 11.49 -9.82 4.65
CA GLY A 36 12.29 -11.03 4.75
C GLY A 36 11.41 -12.27 4.65
N SER A 37 11.81 -13.26 3.88
CA SER A 37 11.10 -14.53 3.74
C SER A 37 12.09 -15.68 3.54
N ARG A 38 12.02 -16.68 4.44
CA ARG A 38 12.79 -17.92 4.25
C ARG A 38 12.27 -18.72 3.05
N ARG A 39 10.97 -18.58 2.74
CA ARG A 39 10.32 -19.32 1.64
C ARG A 39 10.59 -18.67 0.28
N HIS A 40 10.74 -17.34 0.24
CA HIS A 40 10.95 -16.55 -0.97
C HIS A 40 12.12 -15.58 -0.75
N PRO A 41 13.38 -16.07 -0.65
CA PRO A 41 14.55 -15.26 -0.28
C PRO A 41 14.85 -14.18 -1.32
N HIS A 42 14.48 -14.40 -2.59
CA HIS A 42 14.63 -13.41 -3.67
C HIS A 42 13.75 -12.15 -3.48
N PHE A 43 12.72 -12.21 -2.62
CA PHE A 43 11.94 -11.05 -2.19
C PHE A 43 12.41 -10.46 -0.85
N GLY A 44 13.54 -10.90 -0.31
CA GLY A 44 14.22 -10.18 0.78
C GLY A 44 14.67 -8.79 0.32
N ALA A 45 14.65 -7.79 1.20
CA ALA A 45 14.92 -6.39 0.82
C ALA A 45 16.20 -6.23 -0.01
N ALA A 46 17.33 -6.74 0.48
CA ALA A 46 18.61 -6.61 -0.22
C ALA A 46 18.64 -7.33 -1.59
N SER A 47 18.07 -8.56 -1.65
CA SER A 47 18.02 -9.31 -2.92
C SER A 47 17.09 -8.64 -3.93
N LEU A 48 15.93 -8.16 -3.47
CA LEU A 48 14.96 -7.48 -4.32
C LEU A 48 15.52 -6.15 -4.85
N GLU A 49 16.19 -5.36 -4.01
CA GLU A 49 16.84 -4.11 -4.41
C GLU A 49 17.88 -4.33 -5.51
N VAL A 50 18.74 -5.36 -5.37
CA VAL A 50 19.74 -5.69 -6.40
C VAL A 50 19.06 -6.05 -7.72
N SER A 51 18.07 -6.95 -7.67
CA SER A 51 17.37 -7.42 -8.87
C SER A 51 16.58 -6.31 -9.57
N LEU A 52 15.97 -5.40 -8.82
CA LEU A 52 15.25 -4.26 -9.39
C LEU A 52 16.21 -3.25 -10.04
N ARG A 53 17.35 -2.98 -9.41
CA ARG A 53 18.38 -2.09 -9.98
C ARG A 53 18.92 -2.61 -11.31
N GLU A 54 19.10 -3.93 -11.46
CA GLU A 54 19.55 -4.55 -12.71
C GLU A 54 18.57 -4.32 -13.88
N VAL A 55 17.31 -4.07 -13.56
CA VAL A 55 16.26 -3.79 -14.56
C VAL A 55 15.85 -2.32 -14.62
N GLY A 56 16.60 -1.43 -13.95
CA GLY A 56 16.37 0.02 -13.98
C GLY A 56 15.24 0.51 -13.08
N VAL A 57 14.76 -0.31 -12.13
CA VAL A 57 13.71 0.07 -11.17
C VAL A 57 14.36 0.46 -9.84
N ALA A 58 14.09 1.67 -9.36
CA ALA A 58 14.53 2.12 -8.05
C ALA A 58 13.77 1.36 -6.93
N TYR A 59 14.43 1.17 -5.79
CA TYR A 59 13.81 0.53 -4.62
C TYR A 59 13.86 1.45 -3.41
N LEU A 60 12.73 1.63 -2.74
CA LEU A 60 12.63 2.37 -1.48
C LEU A 60 11.84 1.55 -0.46
N HIS A 61 12.46 1.24 0.69
CA HIS A 61 11.77 0.59 1.81
C HIS A 61 11.12 1.63 2.70
N LEU A 62 9.82 1.47 2.95
CA LEU A 62 8.98 2.34 3.78
C LEU A 62 8.31 1.52 4.91
N PRO A 63 9.08 1.09 5.93
CA PRO A 63 8.54 0.30 7.05
C PRO A 63 7.50 1.06 7.85
N GLU A 64 7.53 2.39 7.82
CA GLU A 64 6.55 3.28 8.45
C GLU A 64 5.13 3.03 7.93
N LEU A 65 5.00 2.57 6.67
CA LEU A 65 3.74 2.17 6.06
C LEU A 65 3.45 0.67 6.24
N GLY A 66 4.23 -0.02 7.07
CA GLY A 66 4.11 -1.46 7.29
C GLY A 66 2.81 -1.87 7.99
N GLY A 67 2.27 -3.03 7.60
CA GLY A 67 1.10 -3.67 8.22
C GLY A 67 1.39 -4.27 9.61
N ARG A 68 0.47 -5.14 10.08
CA ARG A 68 0.56 -5.82 11.39
C ARG A 68 0.44 -4.85 12.56
N ARG A 69 -0.62 -4.06 12.57
CA ARG A 69 -0.93 -3.12 13.65
C ARG A 69 -2.13 -3.65 14.47
N GLU A 70 -2.06 -3.49 15.79
CA GLU A 70 -3.16 -3.83 16.69
C GLU A 70 -4.12 -2.64 16.80
N PRO A 71 -5.44 -2.90 16.82
CA PRO A 71 -6.43 -1.83 16.96
C PRO A 71 -6.45 -1.26 18.37
N ARG A 72 -6.70 0.04 18.47
CA ARG A 72 -7.01 0.69 19.73
C ARG A 72 -8.36 0.21 20.26
N ALA A 73 -8.55 0.22 21.59
CA ALA A 73 -9.81 -0.17 22.22
C ALA A 73 -10.97 0.75 21.82
N ASP A 74 -10.67 2.03 21.58
CA ASP A 74 -11.61 3.09 21.19
C ASP A 74 -11.64 3.36 19.68
N SER A 75 -11.12 2.46 18.87
CA SER A 75 -11.01 2.63 17.41
C SER A 75 -12.36 3.03 16.78
N PRO A 76 -12.41 4.13 16.01
CA PRO A 76 -13.63 4.58 15.34
C PRO A 76 -13.97 3.76 14.09
N HIS A 77 -13.04 2.96 13.60
CA HIS A 77 -13.13 2.25 12.31
C HIS A 77 -14.01 0.99 12.38
N ARG A 78 -15.26 1.14 12.85
CA ARG A 78 -16.18 0.04 13.19
C ARG A 78 -16.66 -0.77 11.98
N ALA A 79 -16.61 -0.19 10.78
CA ALA A 79 -16.96 -0.89 9.54
C ALA A 79 -15.87 -1.90 9.11
N LEU A 80 -14.64 -1.79 9.61
CA LEU A 80 -13.58 -2.76 9.36
C LEU A 80 -13.68 -3.94 10.33
N ARG A 81 -14.23 -5.06 9.84
CA ARG A 81 -14.44 -6.28 10.68
C ARG A 81 -13.15 -6.97 11.09
N VAL A 82 -12.09 -6.88 10.26
CA VAL A 82 -10.79 -7.50 10.52
C VAL A 82 -9.97 -6.63 11.45
N ALA A 83 -9.56 -7.14 12.61
CA ALA A 83 -8.82 -6.40 13.62
C ALA A 83 -7.53 -5.76 13.07
N ALA A 84 -6.76 -6.51 12.27
CA ALA A 84 -5.53 -5.98 11.66
C ALA A 84 -5.78 -4.76 10.74
N PHE A 85 -6.93 -4.70 10.06
CA PHE A 85 -7.28 -3.53 9.25
C PHE A 85 -7.72 -2.35 10.12
N ARG A 86 -8.45 -2.60 11.24
CA ARG A 86 -8.74 -1.54 12.22
C ARG A 86 -7.47 -0.95 12.80
N GLY A 87 -6.55 -1.82 13.24
CA GLY A 87 -5.26 -1.36 13.78
C GLY A 87 -4.45 -0.57 12.75
N TYR A 88 -4.50 -0.98 11.47
CA TYR A 88 -3.85 -0.22 10.42
C TYR A 88 -4.53 1.14 10.17
N ALA A 89 -5.87 1.19 10.18
CA ALA A 89 -6.60 2.44 10.07
C ALA A 89 -6.32 3.40 11.23
N ASP A 90 -6.20 2.88 12.47
CA ASP A 90 -5.74 3.64 13.63
C ASP A 90 -4.30 4.18 13.44
N HIS A 91 -3.41 3.36 12.88
CA HIS A 91 -2.04 3.75 12.55
C HIS A 91 -1.96 4.88 11.50
N MET A 92 -2.90 4.94 10.56
CA MET A 92 -2.94 5.99 9.53
C MET A 92 -3.09 7.41 10.11
N SER A 93 -3.46 7.56 11.39
CA SER A 93 -3.50 8.83 12.11
C SER A 93 -2.21 9.13 12.88
N SER A 94 -1.18 8.29 12.80
CA SER A 94 0.08 8.47 13.50
C SER A 94 1.07 9.32 12.70
N GLU A 95 2.01 9.96 13.42
CA GLU A 95 3.15 10.66 12.82
C GLU A 95 4.05 9.71 12.02
N GLU A 96 4.24 8.46 12.49
CA GLU A 96 4.99 7.44 11.77
C GLU A 96 4.41 7.21 10.36
N PHE A 97 3.08 7.02 10.28
CA PHE A 97 2.41 6.87 8.98
C PHE A 97 2.56 8.13 8.12
N ALA A 98 2.34 9.31 8.71
CA ALA A 98 2.43 10.58 7.97
C ALA A 98 3.82 10.76 7.32
N ASN A 99 4.89 10.46 8.04
CA ASN A 99 6.27 10.54 7.54
C ASN A 99 6.51 9.54 6.38
N GLY A 100 6.05 8.29 6.52
CA GLY A 100 6.15 7.30 5.45
C GLY A 100 5.31 7.65 4.22
N TYR A 101 4.13 8.22 4.44
CA TYR A 101 3.20 8.64 3.38
C TYR A 101 3.76 9.83 2.60
N GLU A 102 4.35 10.83 3.25
CA GLU A 102 5.03 11.95 2.59
C GLU A 102 6.18 11.47 1.71
N ARG A 103 7.02 10.56 2.20
CA ARG A 103 8.10 9.95 1.41
C ARG A 103 7.57 9.18 0.20
N LEU A 104 6.47 8.44 0.35
CA LEU A 104 5.79 7.74 -0.74
C LEU A 104 5.30 8.70 -1.80
N THR A 105 4.54 9.73 -1.41
CA THR A 105 3.95 10.70 -2.34
C THR A 105 5.00 11.58 -3.01
N SER A 106 6.09 11.91 -2.31
CA SER A 106 7.25 12.59 -2.90
C SER A 106 7.91 11.74 -3.99
N LEU A 107 8.12 10.46 -3.76
CA LEU A 107 8.66 9.53 -4.76
C LEU A 107 7.71 9.42 -5.97
N ALA A 108 6.42 9.21 -5.71
CA ALA A 108 5.41 9.06 -6.75
C ALA A 108 5.16 10.33 -7.56
N GLY A 109 5.48 11.49 -7.01
CA GLY A 109 5.46 12.77 -7.74
C GLY A 109 6.62 12.95 -8.71
N GLN A 110 7.67 12.14 -8.59
CA GLN A 110 8.91 12.24 -9.39
C GLN A 110 9.08 11.09 -10.37
N SER A 111 8.46 9.94 -10.11
CA SER A 111 8.62 8.71 -10.90
C SER A 111 7.34 7.86 -10.90
N ARG A 112 7.20 7.00 -11.91
CA ARG A 112 6.12 6.01 -11.98
C ARG A 112 6.32 4.96 -10.88
N THR A 113 5.60 5.11 -9.78
CA THR A 113 5.85 4.36 -8.55
C THR A 113 4.77 3.31 -8.30
N ALA A 114 5.18 2.11 -7.87
CA ALA A 114 4.29 1.07 -7.37
C ALA A 114 4.52 0.79 -5.88
N LEU A 115 3.43 0.67 -5.11
CA LEU A 115 3.43 0.11 -3.75
C LEU A 115 3.67 -1.40 -3.80
N GLY A 116 4.71 -1.91 -3.17
CA GLY A 116 5.06 -3.32 -3.11
C GLY A 116 4.70 -3.97 -1.77
N CYS A 117 4.04 -5.13 -1.77
CA CYS A 117 3.83 -5.94 -0.58
C CYS A 117 3.87 -7.45 -0.89
N ALA A 118 3.87 -8.29 0.15
CA ALA A 118 3.89 -9.73 -0.01
C ALA A 118 2.54 -10.32 -0.46
N GLU A 119 1.41 -9.77 -0.01
CA GLU A 119 0.08 -10.30 -0.33
C GLU A 119 -0.30 -10.01 -1.80
N THR A 120 -0.67 -11.03 -2.55
CA THR A 120 -1.08 -10.86 -3.95
C THR A 120 -2.34 -10.03 -4.09
N LEU A 121 -3.37 -10.34 -3.28
CA LEU A 121 -4.68 -9.72 -3.34
C LEU A 121 -4.68 -8.42 -2.53
N TRP A 122 -4.77 -7.28 -3.22
CA TRP A 122 -4.72 -5.97 -2.58
C TRP A 122 -5.79 -5.78 -1.50
N TRP A 123 -7.00 -6.34 -1.69
CA TRP A 123 -8.11 -6.23 -0.73
C TRP A 123 -7.92 -7.07 0.54
N ARG A 124 -6.96 -7.99 0.57
CA ARG A 124 -6.52 -8.76 1.74
C ARG A 124 -5.28 -8.17 2.42
N CYS A 125 -4.79 -7.04 1.91
CA CYS A 125 -3.55 -6.40 2.31
C CYS A 125 -3.80 -4.98 2.83
N HIS A 126 -2.95 -4.50 3.73
CA HIS A 126 -2.98 -3.12 4.23
C HIS A 126 -2.78 -2.07 3.11
N ARG A 127 -2.20 -2.44 1.95
CA ARG A 127 -2.13 -1.59 0.75
C ARG A 127 -3.50 -1.04 0.34
N ARG A 128 -4.58 -1.76 0.63
CA ARG A 128 -5.95 -1.29 0.43
C ARG A 128 -6.18 0.06 1.11
N LEU A 129 -5.81 0.16 2.40
CA LEU A 129 -6.03 1.37 3.18
C LEU A 129 -5.08 2.51 2.76
N ILE A 130 -3.86 2.19 2.30
CA ILE A 130 -2.98 3.18 1.66
C ILE A 130 -3.62 3.69 0.36
N ALA A 131 -4.18 2.80 -0.45
CA ALA A 131 -4.88 3.15 -1.69
C ALA A 131 -6.12 4.02 -1.43
N ASP A 132 -6.91 3.70 -0.38
CA ASP A 132 -8.03 4.53 0.07
C ASP A 132 -7.55 5.97 0.39
N ARG A 133 -6.46 6.11 1.15
CA ARG A 133 -5.88 7.41 1.51
C ARG A 133 -5.40 8.18 0.27
N LEU A 134 -4.65 7.53 -0.60
CA LEU A 134 -4.17 8.11 -1.85
C LEU A 134 -5.35 8.60 -2.71
N THR A 135 -6.43 7.81 -2.79
CA THR A 135 -7.63 8.18 -3.55
C THR A 135 -8.31 9.42 -2.98
N VAL A 136 -8.44 9.51 -1.65
CA VAL A 136 -8.97 10.72 -0.97
C VAL A 136 -8.10 11.95 -1.26
N ASP A 137 -6.78 11.78 -1.34
CA ASP A 137 -5.85 12.86 -1.65
C ASP A 137 -5.73 13.16 -3.17
N GLY A 138 -6.62 12.55 -3.99
CA GLY A 138 -6.74 12.85 -5.43
C GLY A 138 -5.80 12.05 -6.34
N TRP A 139 -5.17 10.99 -5.83
CA TRP A 139 -4.37 10.07 -6.65
C TRP A 139 -5.27 9.04 -7.34
N SER A 140 -4.89 8.66 -8.56
CA SER A 140 -5.47 7.52 -9.28
C SER A 140 -4.64 6.28 -8.98
N VAL A 141 -5.19 5.33 -8.25
CA VAL A 141 -4.48 4.10 -7.86
C VAL A 141 -4.90 2.94 -8.76
N THR A 142 -3.92 2.21 -9.31
CA THR A 142 -4.13 1.02 -10.13
C THR A 142 -3.45 -0.19 -9.50
N HIS A 143 -4.20 -1.26 -9.26
CA HIS A 143 -3.68 -2.53 -8.75
C HIS A 143 -3.25 -3.45 -9.90
N LEU A 144 -1.99 -3.89 -9.86
CA LEU A 144 -1.41 -4.80 -10.84
C LEU A 144 -1.47 -6.24 -10.31
N PHE A 145 -2.00 -7.18 -11.09
CA PHE A 145 -2.13 -8.60 -10.71
C PHE A 145 -1.20 -9.53 -11.49
N ALA A 146 -1.14 -9.33 -12.79
CA ALA A 146 -0.34 -10.10 -13.74
C ALA A 146 -0.13 -9.24 -15.00
N PRO A 147 0.74 -9.64 -15.92
CA PRO A 147 0.82 -8.99 -17.24
C PRO A 147 -0.56 -8.90 -17.88
N GLY A 148 -0.93 -7.70 -18.36
CA GLY A 148 -2.24 -7.40 -18.97
C GLY A 148 -3.42 -7.39 -17.99
N LYS A 149 -3.22 -7.55 -16.68
CA LYS A 149 -4.31 -7.60 -15.69
C LYS A 149 -4.12 -6.55 -14.60
N SER A 150 -4.95 -5.54 -14.64
CA SER A 150 -4.99 -4.47 -13.64
C SER A 150 -6.43 -4.07 -13.30
N GLU A 151 -6.60 -3.41 -12.17
CA GLU A 151 -7.88 -2.89 -11.69
C GLU A 151 -7.67 -1.52 -11.06
N ARG A 152 -8.55 -0.58 -11.37
CA ARG A 152 -8.55 0.73 -10.71
C ARG A 152 -9.13 0.62 -9.31
N HIS A 153 -8.47 1.25 -8.35
CA HIS A 153 -8.97 1.33 -6.99
C HIS A 153 -10.23 2.21 -6.90
N VAL A 154 -11.20 1.75 -6.12
CA VAL A 154 -12.42 2.49 -5.81
C VAL A 154 -12.55 2.59 -4.30
N LEU A 155 -12.75 3.82 -3.82
CA LEU A 155 -12.96 4.07 -2.39
C LEU A 155 -14.24 3.35 -1.92
N PRO A 156 -14.20 2.56 -0.84
CA PRO A 156 -15.40 1.87 -0.35
C PRO A 156 -16.38 2.84 0.30
N ASP A 157 -17.68 2.57 0.17
CA ASP A 157 -18.77 3.39 0.76
C ASP A 157 -18.66 3.56 2.28
N ALA A 158 -17.99 2.63 2.95
CA ALA A 158 -17.76 2.69 4.40
C ALA A 158 -16.70 3.72 4.81
N ALA A 159 -15.93 4.24 3.85
CA ALA A 159 -14.88 5.21 4.09
C ALA A 159 -15.39 6.64 3.92
N ARG A 160 -15.03 7.52 4.84
CA ARG A 160 -15.28 8.96 4.73
C ARG A 160 -14.18 9.76 5.41
N THR A 161 -14.08 11.03 5.06
CA THR A 161 -13.14 11.94 5.71
C THR A 161 -13.84 12.64 6.89
N LEU A 162 -13.19 12.62 8.05
CA LEU A 162 -13.61 13.32 9.26
C LEU A 162 -12.39 14.05 9.82
N ASP A 163 -12.46 15.38 9.96
CA ASP A 163 -11.36 16.24 10.43
C ASP A 163 -10.02 15.99 9.70
N GLY A 164 -10.07 15.76 8.39
CA GLY A 164 -8.89 15.47 7.56
C GLY A 164 -8.37 14.04 7.65
N HIS A 165 -8.96 13.20 8.50
CA HIS A 165 -8.61 11.78 8.67
C HIS A 165 -9.60 10.87 7.97
N LEU A 166 -9.11 9.76 7.44
CA LEU A 166 -9.94 8.73 6.83
C LEU A 166 -10.53 7.82 7.94
N VAL A 167 -11.87 7.72 7.98
CA VAL A 167 -12.61 6.91 8.95
C VAL A 167 -13.48 5.88 8.24
N TYR A 168 -13.52 4.67 8.79
CA TYR A 168 -14.31 3.55 8.26
C TYR A 168 -15.44 3.19 9.25
N ASP A 169 -16.52 3.95 9.19
CA ASP A 169 -17.66 3.80 10.12
C ASP A 169 -19.02 3.68 9.43
N ALA A 170 -19.03 3.67 8.08
CA ALA A 170 -20.27 3.67 7.28
C ALA A 170 -21.26 4.80 7.64
N GLY A 171 -20.72 5.95 8.09
CA GLY A 171 -21.54 7.10 8.50
C GLY A 171 -22.21 6.95 9.87
N THR A 172 -21.78 6.01 10.70
CA THR A 172 -22.38 5.77 12.04
C THR A 172 -21.90 6.72 13.13
N LEU A 173 -20.79 7.44 12.91
CA LEU A 173 -20.32 8.48 13.81
C LEU A 173 -20.95 9.82 13.43
N PRO A 174 -21.32 10.68 14.42
CA PRO A 174 -21.81 12.03 14.12
C PRO A 174 -20.72 12.83 13.42
N LEU A 175 -21.13 13.73 12.52
CA LEU A 175 -20.23 14.74 11.99
C LEU A 175 -19.90 15.75 13.09
N PRO A 176 -18.70 16.35 13.12
CA PRO A 176 -18.41 17.44 14.03
C PRO A 176 -19.34 18.61 13.72
N THR A 177 -19.89 19.21 14.77
CA THR A 177 -20.75 20.41 14.71
C THR A 177 -19.93 21.68 14.55
#